data_58b807ad11563fb9909f6652f603d7db
#
_entry.id   58b807ad11563fb9909f6652f603d7db
#
_cell.length_a   1.000
_cell.length_b   1.000
_cell.length_c   1.000
_cell.angle_alpha   90.00
_cell.angle_beta   90.00
_cell.angle_gamma   90.00
#
_symmetry.space_group_name_H-M   'P 1'
#
loop_
_entity.id
_entity.type
_entity.pdbx_description
1 polymer ?
#
loop_
_entity_poly.entity_id
_entity_poly.type
_entity_poly.pdbx_seq_one_letter_code
_entity_poly.pdbx_strand_id
1 'polypeptide(L)'
;IYRKRLRDIYINGQINYLDVLLGAKDFSDFSSRMYLLQKIISRDLELLEKLKQDAAEINSRKEQLAAEMKEIKATQTELEAKKAKVNKLREQRAYMLYKAQEEEQSSQEEYERLLAISENIASMLRNMENAGSGAPAGQGGTGQFMWPCNGPITSYYGWRTHPIFGTTKYHSGMDIAVDSGTPIHAADSGTIVYSGWLGGYGNCVMIDHGGGLVTLYAHNSALNVGEGQYVSKGAVVAYAGSTGYSTGPHCHFEVRLHGELTEPLNYLP
;
A
#
# COMPACT_ATOMS: atom_id res chain seq x y z
N ILE A 1 -68.61 21.60 -9.57
CA ILE A 1 -69.79 21.53 -10.47
C ILE A 1 -70.00 20.10 -10.95
N TYR A 2 -69.02 19.40 -11.48
CA TYR A 2 -69.14 18.05 -12.07
C TYR A 2 -69.56 16.97 -11.07
N ARG A 3 -68.96 16.94 -9.84
CA ARG A 3 -69.34 15.98 -8.79
C ARG A 3 -70.82 16.10 -8.37
N LYS A 4 -71.32 17.32 -8.32
CA LYS A 4 -72.73 17.57 -7.96
C LYS A 4 -73.67 17.04 -9.04
N ARG A 5 -73.35 17.27 -10.33
CA ARG A 5 -74.15 16.83 -11.46
C ARG A 5 -74.14 15.31 -11.65
N LEU A 6 -72.96 14.66 -11.55
CA LEU A 6 -72.86 13.18 -11.57
C LEU A 6 -73.61 12.55 -10.39
N ARG A 7 -73.53 13.16 -9.20
CA ARG A 7 -74.26 12.72 -8.02
C ARG A 7 -75.79 12.89 -8.21
N ASP A 8 -76.22 13.97 -8.82
CA ASP A 8 -77.62 14.25 -9.06
C ASP A 8 -78.23 13.29 -10.12
N ILE A 9 -77.50 12.94 -11.17
CA ILE A 9 -77.89 11.92 -12.14
C ILE A 9 -77.97 10.54 -11.50
N TYR A 10 -76.98 10.19 -10.61
CA TYR A 10 -76.95 8.87 -9.97
C TYR A 10 -77.98 8.72 -8.85
N ILE A 11 -78.29 9.76 -8.09
CA ILE A 11 -79.22 9.72 -6.95
C ILE A 11 -80.68 9.91 -7.36
N ASN A 12 -80.93 10.79 -8.33
CA ASN A 12 -82.30 11.13 -8.71
C ASN A 12 -82.93 10.30 -9.85
N GLY A 13 -82.19 9.23 -10.25
CA GLY A 13 -82.67 8.36 -11.32
C GLY A 13 -82.70 9.05 -12.67
N GLN A 14 -82.98 8.31 -13.72
CA GLN A 14 -83.07 8.84 -15.08
C GLN A 14 -84.04 10.01 -15.14
N ILE A 15 -83.55 11.20 -15.44
CA ILE A 15 -84.40 12.29 -15.88
C ILE A 15 -85.06 11.75 -17.16
N ASN A 16 -86.33 11.48 -17.10
CA ASN A 16 -87.04 11.00 -18.24
C ASN A 16 -87.17 12.19 -19.22
N TYR A 17 -86.19 12.27 -20.11
CA TYR A 17 -86.15 13.37 -21.09
C TYR A 17 -87.45 13.45 -21.92
N LEU A 18 -88.17 12.32 -22.04
CA LEU A 18 -89.47 12.25 -22.66
C LEU A 18 -90.51 12.99 -21.84
N ASP A 19 -90.55 12.87 -20.53
CA ASP A 19 -91.53 13.61 -19.67
C ASP A 19 -91.31 15.10 -19.74
N VAL A 20 -90.10 15.57 -19.86
CA VAL A 20 -89.76 16.99 -20.07
C VAL A 20 -90.29 17.51 -21.39
N LEU A 21 -90.21 16.68 -22.44
CA LEU A 21 -90.70 17.03 -23.77
C LEU A 21 -92.23 16.96 -23.87
N LEU A 22 -92.87 15.91 -23.28
CA LEU A 22 -94.28 15.69 -23.32
C LEU A 22 -95.08 16.67 -22.44
N GLY A 23 -94.42 17.27 -21.45
CA GLY A 23 -94.98 18.35 -20.63
C GLY A 23 -94.97 19.73 -21.26
N ALA A 24 -94.76 19.86 -22.58
CA ALA A 24 -94.73 21.11 -23.30
C ALA A 24 -96.20 21.65 -23.48
N LYS A 25 -96.35 22.96 -23.33
CA LYS A 25 -97.68 23.62 -23.39
C LYS A 25 -98.20 23.86 -24.80
N ASP A 26 -97.27 24.06 -25.73
CA ASP A 26 -97.46 24.26 -27.14
C ASP A 26 -96.27 23.82 -27.97
N PHE A 27 -96.37 23.87 -29.32
CA PHE A 27 -95.32 23.49 -30.20
C PHE A 27 -94.02 24.32 -30.12
N SER A 28 -94.16 25.62 -29.78
CA SER A 28 -93.00 26.50 -29.55
C SER A 28 -92.26 26.13 -28.31
N ASP A 29 -92.91 25.83 -27.22
CA ASP A 29 -92.38 25.36 -25.95
C ASP A 29 -91.69 23.95 -26.18
N PHE A 30 -92.34 23.07 -26.91
CA PHE A 30 -91.74 21.77 -27.24
C PHE A 30 -90.46 21.90 -28.07
N SER A 31 -90.45 22.76 -29.09
CA SER A 31 -89.23 23.00 -29.91
C SER A 31 -88.07 23.60 -29.07
N SER A 32 -88.39 24.52 -28.21
CA SER A 32 -87.42 25.16 -27.31
C SER A 32 -86.82 24.15 -26.32
N ARG A 33 -87.65 23.31 -25.71
CA ARG A 33 -87.21 22.22 -24.80
C ARG A 33 -86.37 21.18 -25.53
N MET A 34 -86.71 20.79 -26.74
CA MET A 34 -85.97 19.87 -27.56
C MET A 34 -84.57 20.42 -27.87
N TYR A 35 -84.47 21.67 -28.28
CA TYR A 35 -83.16 22.34 -28.52
C TYR A 35 -82.26 22.38 -27.30
N LEU A 36 -82.83 22.74 -26.12
CA LEU A 36 -82.07 22.76 -24.87
C LEU A 36 -81.63 21.37 -24.44
N LEU A 37 -82.47 20.35 -24.57
CA LEU A 37 -82.10 18.97 -24.27
C LEU A 37 -80.99 18.45 -25.18
N GLN A 38 -81.07 18.71 -26.50
CA GLN A 38 -80.00 18.35 -27.42
C GLN A 38 -78.65 18.98 -26.99
N LYS A 39 -78.66 20.26 -26.61
CA LYS A 39 -77.45 20.95 -26.13
C LYS A 39 -76.91 20.35 -24.79
N ILE A 40 -77.79 19.97 -23.89
CA ILE A 40 -77.40 19.32 -22.63
C ILE A 40 -76.81 17.95 -22.91
N ILE A 41 -77.43 17.12 -23.70
CA ILE A 41 -76.97 15.78 -24.07
C ILE A 41 -75.60 15.83 -24.77
N SER A 42 -75.45 16.74 -25.75
CA SER A 42 -74.16 16.90 -26.44
C SER A 42 -73.03 17.30 -25.46
N ARG A 43 -73.34 18.18 -24.54
CA ARG A 43 -72.35 18.60 -23.53
C ARG A 43 -72.02 17.50 -22.52
N ASP A 44 -72.98 16.71 -22.12
CA ASP A 44 -72.74 15.58 -21.23
C ASP A 44 -71.90 14.48 -21.91
N LEU A 45 -72.13 14.23 -23.20
CA LEU A 45 -71.29 13.31 -24.01
C LEU A 45 -69.84 13.79 -24.15
N GLU A 46 -69.61 15.09 -24.44
CA GLU A 46 -68.27 15.69 -24.46
C GLU A 46 -67.56 15.53 -23.13
N LEU A 47 -68.30 15.74 -22.02
CA LEU A 47 -67.76 15.57 -20.68
C LEU A 47 -67.39 14.14 -20.34
N LEU A 48 -68.21 13.18 -20.73
CA LEU A 48 -67.94 11.74 -20.54
C LEU A 48 -66.67 11.30 -21.32
N GLU A 49 -66.55 11.77 -22.55
CA GLU A 49 -65.38 11.47 -23.36
C GLU A 49 -64.09 12.05 -22.73
N LYS A 50 -64.16 13.33 -22.29
CA LYS A 50 -63.03 13.96 -21.58
C LYS A 50 -62.66 13.23 -20.29
N LEU A 51 -63.63 12.80 -19.50
CA LEU A 51 -63.38 12.01 -18.30
C LEU A 51 -62.72 10.68 -18.57
N LYS A 52 -63.11 10.00 -19.65
CA LYS A 52 -62.45 8.75 -20.10
C LYS A 52 -61.00 9.00 -20.51
N GLN A 53 -60.74 10.09 -21.26
CA GLN A 53 -59.37 10.46 -21.64
C GLN A 53 -58.51 10.79 -20.44
N ASP A 54 -59.00 11.63 -19.51
CA ASP A 54 -58.30 11.99 -18.27
C ASP A 54 -58.02 10.75 -17.40
N ALA A 55 -58.95 9.81 -17.31
CA ALA A 55 -58.78 8.56 -16.57
C ALA A 55 -57.72 7.66 -17.20
N ALA A 56 -57.66 7.56 -18.55
CA ALA A 56 -56.68 6.81 -19.24
C ALA A 56 -55.28 7.44 -19.06
N GLU A 57 -55.13 8.76 -19.16
CA GLU A 57 -53.89 9.48 -18.93
C GLU A 57 -53.38 9.29 -17.48
N ILE A 58 -54.27 9.39 -16.50
CA ILE A 58 -53.89 9.15 -15.09
C ILE A 58 -53.40 7.73 -14.87
N ASN A 59 -54.02 6.72 -15.49
CA ASN A 59 -53.54 5.35 -15.36
C ASN A 59 -52.17 5.13 -16.03
N SER A 60 -51.96 5.69 -17.21
CA SER A 60 -50.67 5.63 -17.90
C SER A 60 -49.56 6.30 -17.05
N ARG A 61 -49.83 7.48 -16.50
CA ARG A 61 -48.85 8.18 -15.60
C ARG A 61 -48.56 7.38 -14.34
N LYS A 62 -49.56 6.70 -13.76
CA LYS A 62 -49.33 5.83 -12.58
C LYS A 62 -48.43 4.66 -12.90
N GLU A 63 -48.58 4.03 -14.06
CA GLU A 63 -47.71 2.92 -14.51
C GLU A 63 -46.27 3.39 -14.74
N GLN A 64 -46.09 4.55 -15.40
CA GLN A 64 -44.77 5.15 -15.57
C GLN A 64 -44.09 5.46 -14.24
N LEU A 65 -44.81 6.10 -13.32
CA LEU A 65 -44.28 6.43 -12.00
C LEU A 65 -43.88 5.18 -11.20
N ALA A 66 -44.65 4.12 -11.29
CA ALA A 66 -44.35 2.84 -10.65
C ALA A 66 -43.06 2.20 -11.21
N ALA A 67 -42.85 2.29 -12.53
CA ALA A 67 -41.64 1.81 -13.19
C ALA A 67 -40.42 2.63 -12.76
N GLU A 68 -40.50 3.96 -12.80
CA GLU A 68 -39.44 4.85 -12.34
C GLU A 68 -39.07 4.64 -10.87
N MET A 69 -40.05 4.48 -10.00
CA MET A 69 -39.81 4.18 -8.57
C MET A 69 -39.07 2.84 -8.38
N LYS A 70 -39.37 1.85 -9.19
CA LYS A 70 -38.66 0.55 -9.14
C LYS A 70 -37.20 0.69 -9.58
N GLU A 71 -36.93 1.47 -10.63
CA GLU A 71 -35.57 1.73 -11.12
C GLU A 71 -34.76 2.53 -10.09
N ILE A 72 -35.34 3.60 -9.51
CA ILE A 72 -34.70 4.38 -8.44
C ILE A 72 -34.33 3.49 -7.27
N LYS A 73 -35.22 2.61 -6.83
CA LYS A 73 -34.96 1.70 -5.73
C LYS A 73 -33.84 0.71 -6.05
N ALA A 74 -33.75 0.21 -7.27
CA ALA A 74 -32.66 -0.66 -7.71
C ALA A 74 -31.31 0.06 -7.70
N THR A 75 -31.26 1.27 -8.27
CA THR A 75 -30.04 2.09 -8.29
C THR A 75 -29.58 2.52 -6.89
N GLN A 76 -30.50 2.80 -5.98
CA GLN A 76 -30.17 3.08 -4.56
C GLN A 76 -29.51 1.86 -3.91
N THR A 77 -30.06 0.66 -4.10
CA THR A 77 -29.49 -0.57 -3.53
C THR A 77 -28.08 -0.84 -4.08
N GLU A 78 -27.87 -0.63 -5.38
CA GLU A 78 -26.55 -0.77 -6.00
C GLU A 78 -25.54 0.26 -5.46
N LEU A 79 -25.98 1.50 -5.28
CA LEU A 79 -25.15 2.56 -4.72
C LEU A 79 -24.72 2.27 -3.27
N GLU A 80 -25.61 1.74 -2.45
CA GLU A 80 -25.31 1.34 -1.08
C GLU A 80 -24.28 0.20 -1.06
N ALA A 81 -24.44 -0.79 -1.92
CA ALA A 81 -23.46 -1.87 -2.05
C ALA A 81 -22.07 -1.36 -2.49
N LYS A 82 -22.03 -0.44 -3.46
CA LYS A 82 -20.78 0.20 -3.90
C LYS A 82 -20.14 1.01 -2.78
N LYS A 83 -20.91 1.78 -2.01
CA LYS A 83 -20.42 2.55 -0.84
C LYS A 83 -19.81 1.62 0.21
N ALA A 84 -20.47 0.52 0.55
CA ALA A 84 -19.97 -0.46 1.50
C ALA A 84 -18.63 -1.07 1.03
N LYS A 85 -18.51 -1.42 -0.25
CA LYS A 85 -17.27 -1.93 -0.85
C LYS A 85 -16.13 -0.90 -0.79
N VAL A 86 -16.41 0.35 -1.13
CA VAL A 86 -15.42 1.45 -1.07
C VAL A 86 -14.93 1.68 0.37
N ASN A 87 -15.83 1.68 1.34
CA ASN A 87 -15.46 1.86 2.75
C ASN A 87 -14.54 0.71 3.22
N LYS A 88 -14.89 -0.54 2.90
CA LYS A 88 -14.03 -1.70 3.23
C LYS A 88 -12.63 -1.59 2.60
N LEU A 89 -12.55 -1.14 1.34
CA LEU A 89 -11.25 -0.92 0.67
C LEU A 89 -10.45 0.21 1.31
N ARG A 90 -11.11 1.28 1.78
CA ARG A 90 -10.46 2.38 2.50
C ARG A 90 -9.87 1.91 3.83
N GLU A 91 -10.61 1.12 4.60
CA GLU A 91 -10.12 0.53 5.86
C GLU A 91 -8.91 -0.38 5.63
N GLN A 92 -8.97 -1.25 4.61
CA GLN A 92 -7.84 -2.10 4.24
C GLN A 92 -6.61 -1.30 3.84
N ARG A 93 -6.79 -0.24 3.03
CA ARG A 93 -5.69 0.66 2.65
C ARG A 93 -5.11 1.40 3.84
N ALA A 94 -5.93 1.91 4.74
CA ALA A 94 -5.47 2.59 5.95
C ALA A 94 -4.64 1.65 6.84
N TYR A 95 -5.08 0.42 7.01
CA TYR A 95 -4.33 -0.60 7.75
C TYR A 95 -2.97 -0.93 7.10
N MET A 96 -2.95 -1.12 5.77
CA MET A 96 -1.69 -1.38 5.04
C MET A 96 -0.72 -0.20 5.13
N LEU A 97 -1.24 1.03 5.03
CA LEU A 97 -0.42 2.24 5.16
C LEU A 97 0.18 2.34 6.57
N TYR A 98 -0.63 2.11 7.61
CA TYR A 98 -0.14 2.10 8.98
C TYR A 98 0.98 1.07 9.18
N LYS A 99 0.79 -0.16 8.68
CA LYS A 99 1.82 -1.21 8.74
C LYS A 99 3.10 -0.84 8.00
N ALA A 100 2.98 -0.29 6.79
CA ALA A 100 4.13 0.15 6.02
C ALA A 100 4.91 1.29 6.72
N GLN A 101 4.19 2.22 7.38
CA GLN A 101 4.83 3.28 8.15
C GLN A 101 5.55 2.74 9.41
N GLU A 102 4.96 1.77 10.10
CA GLU A 102 5.58 1.11 11.26
C GLU A 102 6.88 0.38 10.85
N GLU A 103 6.86 -0.35 9.73
CA GLU A 103 8.05 -1.03 9.17
C GLU A 103 9.14 -0.02 8.73
N GLU A 104 8.75 1.07 8.09
CA GLU A 104 9.66 2.15 7.67
C GLU A 104 10.35 2.79 8.88
N GLN A 105 9.59 3.13 9.93
CA GLN A 105 10.12 3.73 11.13
C GLN A 105 11.10 2.78 11.83
N SER A 106 10.72 1.51 12.01
CA SER A 106 11.61 0.49 12.60
C SER A 106 12.91 0.34 11.81
N SER A 107 12.82 0.29 10.48
CA SER A 107 13.96 0.20 9.59
C SER A 107 14.86 1.45 9.63
N GLN A 108 14.27 2.63 9.85
CA GLN A 108 15.03 3.89 10.01
C GLN A 108 15.80 3.92 11.32
N GLU A 109 15.16 3.54 12.42
CA GLU A 109 15.82 3.45 13.74
C GLU A 109 16.97 2.46 13.72
N GLU A 110 16.81 1.33 13.06
CA GLU A 110 17.84 0.31 12.87
C GLU A 110 19.04 0.84 12.09
N TYR A 111 18.77 1.57 11.00
CA TYR A 111 19.81 2.22 10.19
C TYR A 111 20.61 3.26 10.98
N GLU A 112 19.96 4.11 11.77
CA GLU A 112 20.63 5.12 12.61
C GLU A 112 21.54 4.47 13.67
N ARG A 113 21.12 3.34 14.25
CA ARG A 113 21.95 2.54 15.16
C ARG A 113 23.19 1.97 14.46
N LEU A 114 23.05 1.46 13.22
CA LEU A 114 24.18 0.98 12.44
C LEU A 114 25.19 2.09 12.13
N LEU A 115 24.71 3.27 11.76
CA LEU A 115 25.60 4.43 11.54
C LEU A 115 26.37 4.81 12.80
N ALA A 116 25.73 4.87 13.95
CA ALA A 116 26.39 5.17 15.21
C ALA A 116 27.46 4.14 15.58
N ILE A 117 27.18 2.84 15.34
CA ILE A 117 28.16 1.77 15.54
C ILE A 117 29.35 1.94 14.57
N SER A 118 29.07 2.26 13.30
CA SER A 118 30.11 2.46 12.28
C SER A 118 31.05 3.65 12.64
N GLU A 119 30.51 4.75 13.17
CA GLU A 119 31.30 5.88 13.67
C GLU A 119 32.15 5.50 14.88
N ASN A 120 31.61 4.68 15.79
CA ASN A 120 32.39 4.16 16.93
C ASN A 120 33.55 3.27 16.48
N ILE A 121 33.32 2.40 15.46
CA ILE A 121 34.37 1.59 14.84
C ILE A 121 35.47 2.51 14.27
N ALA A 122 35.10 3.54 13.50
CA ALA A 122 36.06 4.47 12.92
C ALA A 122 36.89 5.16 13.97
N SER A 123 36.26 5.58 15.07
CA SER A 123 36.97 6.21 16.23
C SER A 123 37.91 5.23 16.92
N MET A 124 37.47 3.97 17.11
CA MET A 124 38.30 2.94 17.74
C MET A 124 39.54 2.64 16.86
N LEU A 125 39.39 2.46 15.58
CA LEU A 125 40.49 2.19 14.66
C LEU A 125 41.50 3.33 14.60
N ARG A 126 41.04 4.60 14.53
CA ARG A 126 41.90 5.77 14.57
C ARG A 126 42.68 5.87 15.89
N ASN A 127 42.07 5.54 17.03
CA ASN A 127 42.74 5.54 18.33
C ASN A 127 43.80 4.44 18.42
N MET A 128 43.54 3.25 17.85
CA MET A 128 44.50 2.15 17.80
C MET A 128 45.72 2.51 16.93
N GLU A 129 45.47 3.11 15.77
CA GLU A 129 46.53 3.58 14.85
C GLU A 129 47.40 4.65 15.57
N ASN A 130 46.81 5.64 16.25
CA ASN A 130 47.52 6.69 16.99
C ASN A 130 48.30 6.14 18.20
N ALA A 131 47.82 5.05 18.81
CA ALA A 131 48.51 4.39 19.92
C ALA A 131 49.70 3.52 19.49
N GLY A 132 49.94 3.40 18.20
CA GLY A 132 50.98 2.53 17.64
C GLY A 132 50.69 1.04 17.81
N SER A 133 49.44 0.67 18.04
CA SER A 133 48.96 -0.71 18.26
C SER A 133 48.75 -1.48 16.96
N GLY A 134 49.18 -0.93 15.82
CA GLY A 134 49.11 -1.59 14.51
C GLY A 134 49.98 -2.81 14.43
N ALA A 135 49.79 -3.64 13.40
CA ALA A 135 50.53 -4.86 13.17
C ALA A 135 52.04 -4.58 13.26
N PRO A 136 52.84 -5.44 13.94
CA PRO A 136 54.29 -5.28 14.03
C PRO A 136 54.89 -5.15 12.64
N ALA A 137 55.93 -4.34 12.49
CA ALA A 137 56.60 -4.12 11.22
C ALA A 137 57.06 -5.47 10.61
N GLY A 138 56.54 -5.78 9.41
CA GLY A 138 56.80 -7.03 8.68
C GLY A 138 55.68 -8.10 8.79
N GLN A 139 54.59 -7.84 9.57
CA GLN A 139 53.42 -8.73 9.65
C GLN A 139 52.15 -8.13 8.99
N GLY A 140 52.30 -7.07 8.22
CA GLY A 140 51.22 -6.47 7.48
C GLY A 140 50.83 -7.30 6.24
N GLY A 141 49.61 -7.03 5.74
CA GLY A 141 49.13 -7.59 4.49
C GLY A 141 49.80 -6.99 3.27
N THR A 142 49.51 -7.55 2.11
CA THR A 142 50.06 -7.11 0.80
C THR A 142 49.29 -5.93 0.21
N GLY A 143 48.09 -5.61 0.74
CA GLY A 143 47.15 -4.65 0.18
C GLY A 143 46.38 -5.17 -1.04
N GLN A 144 46.67 -6.41 -1.50
CA GLN A 144 45.92 -7.11 -2.52
C GLN A 144 45.01 -8.14 -1.85
N PHE A 145 43.71 -7.91 -1.85
CA PHE A 145 42.78 -8.79 -1.16
C PHE A 145 42.35 -9.99 -2.03
N MET A 146 41.94 -11.06 -1.38
CA MET A 146 41.17 -12.13 -1.97
C MET A 146 39.70 -12.04 -1.51
N TRP A 147 38.81 -12.64 -2.27
CA TRP A 147 37.42 -12.77 -1.88
C TRP A 147 37.29 -13.52 -0.54
N PRO A 148 36.54 -12.98 0.43
CA PRO A 148 36.36 -13.62 1.73
C PRO A 148 35.53 -14.93 1.65
N CYS A 149 34.67 -15.03 0.65
CA CYS A 149 33.86 -16.20 0.35
C CYS A 149 33.47 -16.19 -1.14
N ASN A 150 32.94 -17.32 -1.62
CA ASN A 150 32.47 -17.43 -2.99
C ASN A 150 30.95 -17.43 -3.05
N GLY A 151 30.35 -16.37 -3.60
CA GLY A 151 28.93 -16.21 -3.75
C GLY A 151 28.54 -14.98 -4.57
N PRO A 152 27.30 -14.84 -5.00
CA PRO A 152 26.86 -13.66 -5.72
C PRO A 152 26.76 -12.43 -4.75
N ILE A 153 27.16 -11.26 -5.26
CA ILE A 153 26.94 -10.00 -4.55
C ILE A 153 25.45 -9.68 -4.59
N THR A 154 24.83 -9.60 -3.44
CA THR A 154 23.40 -9.25 -3.28
C THR A 154 23.18 -7.79 -2.95
N SER A 155 24.22 -7.12 -2.43
CA SER A 155 24.15 -5.70 -2.11
C SER A 155 25.53 -5.06 -2.19
N TYR A 156 25.62 -3.98 -2.94
CA TYR A 156 26.87 -3.20 -3.11
C TYR A 156 27.03 -2.14 -2.03
N TYR A 157 28.25 -1.70 -1.82
CA TYR A 157 28.63 -0.55 -1.00
C TYR A 157 28.01 0.74 -1.54
N GLY A 158 27.71 1.69 -0.65
CA GLY A 158 27.29 3.04 -1.00
C GLY A 158 25.78 3.29 -0.86
N TRP A 159 25.31 4.38 -1.46
CA TRP A 159 23.91 4.81 -1.35
C TRP A 159 22.95 3.91 -2.11
N ARG A 160 21.90 3.49 -1.44
CA ARG A 160 20.84 2.64 -2.01
C ARG A 160 19.49 3.31 -1.82
N THR A 161 18.71 3.41 -2.89
CA THR A 161 17.34 3.94 -2.83
C THR A 161 16.35 2.78 -2.76
N HIS A 162 15.50 2.79 -1.73
CA HIS A 162 14.45 1.80 -1.59
C HIS A 162 13.45 1.93 -2.75
N PRO A 163 13.14 0.85 -3.53
CA PRO A 163 12.38 0.96 -4.77
C PRO A 163 10.92 1.37 -4.57
N ILE A 164 10.36 1.16 -3.36
CA ILE A 164 8.94 1.47 -3.07
C ILE A 164 8.82 2.83 -2.36
N PHE A 165 9.65 3.08 -1.33
CA PHE A 165 9.52 4.27 -0.48
C PHE A 165 10.39 5.45 -0.93
N GLY A 166 11.33 5.23 -1.85
CA GLY A 166 12.26 6.27 -2.31
C GLY A 166 13.24 6.73 -1.22
N THR A 167 13.26 6.10 -0.04
CA THR A 167 14.21 6.39 1.04
C THR A 167 15.61 5.93 0.65
N THR A 168 16.59 6.75 0.94
CA THR A 168 17.98 6.47 0.59
C THR A 168 18.73 6.06 1.85
N LYS A 169 19.38 4.89 1.81
CA LYS A 169 20.20 4.36 2.91
C LYS A 169 21.60 4.09 2.41
N TYR A 170 22.59 4.37 3.26
CA TYR A 170 23.99 4.09 2.97
C TYR A 170 24.36 2.70 3.46
N HIS A 171 25.02 1.91 2.62
CA HIS A 171 25.54 0.58 2.96
C HIS A 171 27.06 0.66 3.19
N SER A 172 27.50 0.34 4.40
CA SER A 172 28.87 0.47 4.84
C SER A 172 29.86 -0.54 4.20
N GLY A 173 29.34 -1.59 3.57
CA GLY A 173 30.13 -2.63 2.95
C GLY A 173 29.45 -3.26 1.75
N MET A 174 29.79 -4.47 1.42
CA MET A 174 29.08 -5.28 0.44
C MET A 174 28.62 -6.60 1.05
N ASP A 175 27.49 -7.11 0.56
CA ASP A 175 26.91 -8.38 1.00
C ASP A 175 27.10 -9.46 -0.07
N ILE A 176 27.71 -10.58 0.34
CA ILE A 176 27.94 -11.75 -0.51
C ILE A 176 27.04 -12.88 0.02
N ALA A 177 26.05 -13.30 -0.78
CA ALA A 177 25.13 -14.37 -0.38
C ALA A 177 25.86 -15.71 -0.34
N VAL A 178 25.78 -16.36 0.83
CA VAL A 178 26.34 -17.70 1.07
C VAL A 178 25.48 -18.40 2.11
N ASP A 179 25.54 -19.73 2.12
CA ASP A 179 24.82 -20.54 3.12
C ASP A 179 25.41 -20.33 4.52
N SER A 180 24.54 -20.46 5.54
CA SER A 180 25.01 -20.44 6.94
C SER A 180 26.02 -21.56 7.18
N GLY A 181 27.13 -21.22 7.87
CA GLY A 181 28.23 -22.14 8.12
C GLY A 181 29.29 -22.18 7.01
N THR A 182 29.12 -21.43 5.91
CA THR A 182 30.18 -21.27 4.89
C THR A 182 31.42 -20.63 5.53
N PRO A 183 32.63 -21.18 5.34
CA PRO A 183 33.87 -20.59 5.84
C PRO A 183 34.08 -19.18 5.26
N ILE A 184 34.45 -18.24 6.13
CA ILE A 184 34.84 -16.88 5.77
C ILE A 184 36.36 -16.77 5.97
N HIS A 185 37.02 -16.34 4.91
CA HIS A 185 38.49 -16.29 4.85
C HIS A 185 39.02 -14.86 5.04
N ALA A 186 40.15 -14.72 5.71
CA ALA A 186 40.88 -13.47 5.79
C ALA A 186 41.27 -12.98 4.38
N ALA A 187 40.83 -11.78 3.99
CA ALA A 187 41.10 -11.22 2.66
C ALA A 187 42.59 -10.96 2.43
N ASP A 188 43.36 -10.67 3.46
CA ASP A 188 44.81 -10.58 3.48
C ASP A 188 45.36 -11.00 4.86
N SER A 189 46.68 -11.12 4.98
CA SER A 189 47.35 -11.35 6.27
C SER A 189 47.24 -10.17 7.18
N GLY A 190 47.15 -10.39 8.49
CA GLY A 190 47.05 -9.31 9.46
C GLY A 190 46.79 -9.78 10.88
N THR A 191 46.58 -8.84 11.77
CA THR A 191 46.29 -9.09 13.19
C THR A 191 44.82 -8.85 13.46
N ILE A 192 44.17 -9.74 14.22
CA ILE A 192 42.80 -9.59 14.66
C ILE A 192 42.72 -8.46 15.68
N VAL A 193 42.02 -7.38 15.37
CA VAL A 193 41.80 -6.23 16.26
C VAL A 193 40.46 -6.25 16.95
N TYR A 194 39.55 -7.06 16.47
CA TYR A 194 38.25 -7.33 17.09
C TYR A 194 37.71 -8.71 16.74
N SER A 195 37.17 -9.43 17.72
CA SER A 195 36.48 -10.69 17.53
C SER A 195 35.40 -10.86 18.59
N GLY A 196 34.13 -10.62 18.24
CA GLY A 196 33.02 -10.65 19.19
C GLY A 196 31.68 -10.15 18.63
N TRP A 197 30.72 -9.93 19.54
CA TRP A 197 29.41 -9.37 19.19
C TRP A 197 29.48 -7.85 19.09
N LEU A 198 29.08 -7.27 17.97
CA LEU A 198 29.13 -5.82 17.70
C LEU A 198 27.77 -5.28 17.26
N GLY A 199 26.82 -5.19 18.18
CA GLY A 199 25.49 -4.61 17.93
C GLY A 199 24.83 -5.14 16.67
N GLY A 200 24.49 -4.25 15.75
CA GLY A 200 23.82 -4.61 14.47
C GLY A 200 24.65 -5.48 13.52
N TYR A 201 26.00 -5.45 13.63
CA TYR A 201 26.88 -6.37 12.86
C TYR A 201 26.85 -7.81 13.37
N GLY A 202 26.25 -8.06 14.55
CA GLY A 202 26.22 -9.41 15.13
C GLY A 202 27.61 -9.90 15.49
N ASN A 203 27.89 -11.17 15.27
CA ASN A 203 29.24 -11.73 15.42
C ASN A 203 30.16 -11.20 14.31
N CYS A 204 31.20 -10.49 14.71
CA CYS A 204 32.04 -9.70 13.82
C CYS A 204 33.53 -9.99 14.08
N VAL A 205 34.33 -10.01 13.03
CA VAL A 205 35.79 -10.04 13.05
C VAL A 205 36.32 -8.81 12.33
N MET A 206 37.33 -8.15 12.88
CA MET A 206 38.10 -7.12 12.18
C MET A 206 39.58 -7.50 12.15
N ILE A 207 40.22 -7.32 10.99
CA ILE A 207 41.62 -7.62 10.75
C ILE A 207 42.35 -6.33 10.36
N ASP A 208 43.35 -5.94 11.12
CA ASP A 208 44.31 -4.89 10.75
C ASP A 208 45.43 -5.48 9.86
N HIS A 209 45.51 -5.01 8.62
CA HIS A 209 46.48 -5.42 7.64
C HIS A 209 47.75 -4.54 7.62
N GLY A 210 47.77 -3.51 8.49
CA GLY A 210 48.82 -2.47 8.51
C GLY A 210 48.50 -1.32 7.53
N GLY A 211 49.24 -0.18 7.74
CA GLY A 211 49.07 1.00 6.90
C GLY A 211 47.69 1.66 7.00
N GLY A 212 46.95 1.44 8.09
CA GLY A 212 45.61 1.94 8.32
C GLY A 212 44.52 1.14 7.60
N LEU A 213 44.87 0.02 6.99
CA LEU A 213 43.94 -0.81 6.20
C LEU A 213 43.35 -1.92 7.07
N VAL A 214 42.03 -1.90 7.26
CA VAL A 214 41.29 -2.86 8.07
C VAL A 214 40.15 -3.47 7.26
N THR A 215 39.94 -4.80 7.41
CA THR A 215 38.76 -5.48 6.88
C THR A 215 37.82 -5.90 8.03
N LEU A 216 36.51 -5.91 7.74
CA LEU A 216 35.47 -6.29 8.69
C LEU A 216 34.58 -7.37 8.04
N TYR A 217 34.28 -8.44 8.82
CA TYR A 217 33.45 -9.57 8.42
C TYR A 217 32.33 -9.73 9.45
N ALA A 218 31.09 -9.49 9.06
CA ALA A 218 29.96 -9.46 9.98
C ALA A 218 28.88 -10.52 9.69
N HIS A 219 27.87 -10.55 10.53
CA HIS A 219 26.70 -11.45 10.54
C HIS A 219 27.07 -12.93 10.69
N ASN A 220 28.26 -13.26 11.21
CA ASN A 220 28.74 -14.62 11.32
C ASN A 220 27.92 -15.47 12.30
N SER A 221 27.80 -16.77 12.01
CA SER A 221 27.21 -17.75 12.93
C SER A 221 28.18 -18.14 14.05
N ALA A 222 29.48 -18.20 13.71
CA ALA A 222 30.55 -18.50 14.66
C ALA A 222 31.83 -17.79 14.28
N LEU A 223 32.69 -17.48 15.28
CA LEU A 223 34.00 -16.89 15.13
C LEU A 223 35.07 -17.97 15.37
N ASN A 224 36.14 -17.96 14.57
CA ASN A 224 37.21 -18.97 14.62
C ASN A 224 38.54 -18.39 15.09
N VAL A 225 38.57 -17.10 15.44
CA VAL A 225 39.80 -16.38 15.85
C VAL A 225 39.55 -15.50 17.05
N GLY A 226 40.58 -15.10 17.78
CA GLY A 226 40.57 -14.18 18.90
C GLY A 226 41.37 -12.92 18.67
N GLU A 227 41.06 -11.85 19.41
CA GLU A 227 41.84 -10.59 19.38
C GLU A 227 43.32 -10.80 19.68
N GLY A 228 44.17 -10.06 18.97
CA GLY A 228 45.62 -10.17 19.03
C GLY A 228 46.21 -11.32 18.24
N GLN A 229 45.40 -12.23 17.69
CA GLN A 229 45.88 -13.35 16.87
C GLN A 229 46.29 -12.84 15.49
N TYR A 230 47.50 -13.28 15.03
CA TYR A 230 47.90 -13.13 13.61
C TYR A 230 47.27 -14.17 12.74
N VAL A 231 46.78 -13.81 11.58
CA VAL A 231 46.23 -14.69 10.56
C VAL A 231 46.88 -14.45 9.21
N SER A 232 47.10 -15.52 8.46
CA SER A 232 47.57 -15.44 7.09
C SER A 232 46.39 -15.23 6.14
N LYS A 233 46.65 -14.60 5.00
CA LYS A 233 45.72 -14.49 3.89
C LYS A 233 45.10 -15.87 3.56
N GLY A 234 43.78 -15.94 3.46
CA GLY A 234 43.05 -17.17 3.20
C GLY A 234 42.75 -18.04 4.44
N ALA A 235 43.25 -17.69 5.63
CA ALA A 235 42.88 -18.40 6.86
C ALA A 235 41.36 -18.27 7.15
N VAL A 236 40.72 -19.32 7.66
CA VAL A 236 39.32 -19.26 8.08
C VAL A 236 39.21 -18.47 9.37
N VAL A 237 38.52 -17.33 9.35
CA VAL A 237 38.35 -16.40 10.49
C VAL A 237 36.99 -16.50 11.14
N ALA A 238 35.95 -16.88 10.38
CA ALA A 238 34.59 -17.02 10.84
C ALA A 238 33.80 -17.98 9.95
N TYR A 239 32.54 -18.20 10.30
CA TYR A 239 31.56 -18.93 9.51
C TYR A 239 30.34 -18.05 9.25
N ALA A 240 29.92 -17.97 8.00
CA ALA A 240 28.77 -17.13 7.62
C ALA A 240 27.51 -17.48 8.39
N GLY A 241 26.65 -16.48 8.60
CA GLY A 241 25.41 -16.61 9.33
C GLY A 241 24.44 -15.48 9.02
N SER A 242 23.55 -15.21 9.97
CA SER A 242 22.56 -14.14 9.89
C SER A 242 22.33 -13.53 11.28
N THR A 243 23.43 -13.31 12.03
CA THR A 243 23.36 -12.69 13.36
C THR A 243 23.33 -11.17 13.28
N GLY A 244 22.80 -10.50 14.31
CA GLY A 244 22.61 -9.04 14.27
C GLY A 244 21.48 -8.62 13.33
N TYR A 245 21.65 -7.50 12.61
CA TYR A 245 20.65 -6.95 11.69
C TYR A 245 20.82 -7.53 10.28
N SER A 246 20.29 -8.71 10.08
CA SER A 246 20.42 -9.46 8.84
C SER A 246 19.08 -10.11 8.46
N THR A 247 18.71 -10.07 7.19
CA THR A 247 17.48 -10.68 6.66
C THR A 247 17.66 -12.12 6.18
N GLY A 248 18.88 -12.63 6.16
CA GLY A 248 19.21 -13.99 5.74
C GLY A 248 20.72 -14.23 5.71
N PRO A 249 21.18 -15.48 5.53
CA PRO A 249 22.60 -15.82 5.56
C PRO A 249 23.40 -15.12 4.45
N HIS A 250 24.45 -14.39 4.85
CA HIS A 250 25.40 -13.73 3.94
C HIS A 250 26.69 -13.37 4.69
N CYS A 251 27.72 -12.98 3.95
CA CYS A 251 28.90 -12.33 4.47
C CYS A 251 28.81 -10.83 4.18
N HIS A 252 28.68 -10.00 5.21
CA HIS A 252 28.88 -8.56 5.10
C HIS A 252 30.36 -8.24 5.21
N PHE A 253 30.89 -7.62 4.18
CA PHE A 253 32.34 -7.33 4.05
C PHE A 253 32.59 -5.83 3.89
N GLU A 254 33.39 -5.26 4.81
CA GLU A 254 33.84 -3.86 4.72
C GLU A 254 35.36 -3.77 4.56
N VAL A 255 35.78 -2.74 3.85
CA VAL A 255 37.18 -2.28 3.81
C VAL A 255 37.23 -0.86 4.38
N ARG A 256 38.12 -0.62 5.34
CA ARG A 256 38.33 0.68 5.95
C ARG A 256 39.76 1.11 5.81
N LEU A 257 39.99 2.37 5.42
CA LEU A 257 41.30 3.00 5.35
C LEU A 257 41.34 4.17 6.35
N HIS A 258 42.25 4.12 7.31
CA HIS A 258 42.35 5.08 8.42
C HIS A 258 41.05 5.27 9.21
N GLY A 259 40.29 4.18 9.34
CA GLY A 259 38.96 4.13 9.98
C GLY A 259 37.80 4.48 9.05
N GLU A 260 38.03 5.14 7.92
CA GLU A 260 36.99 5.54 6.99
C GLU A 260 36.60 4.38 6.04
N LEU A 261 35.29 4.30 5.74
CA LEU A 261 34.73 3.31 4.83
C LEU A 261 35.19 3.56 3.40
N THR A 262 35.58 2.48 2.70
CA THR A 262 35.97 2.53 1.28
C THR A 262 35.21 1.46 0.47
N GLU A 263 35.18 1.62 -0.87
CA GLU A 263 34.59 0.64 -1.77
C GLU A 263 35.40 -0.68 -1.76
N PRO A 264 34.84 -1.79 -1.25
CA PRO A 264 35.58 -3.07 -1.16
C PRO A 264 36.06 -3.59 -2.48
N LEU A 265 35.34 -3.34 -3.59
CA LEU A 265 35.71 -3.81 -4.94
C LEU A 265 37.01 -3.17 -5.44
N ASN A 266 37.48 -2.06 -4.89
CA ASN A 266 38.76 -1.46 -5.26
C ASN A 266 39.95 -2.28 -4.81
N TYR A 267 39.77 -3.23 -3.88
CA TYR A 267 40.85 -4.05 -3.28
C TYR A 267 40.75 -5.53 -3.70
N LEU A 268 39.64 -5.95 -4.28
CA LEU A 268 39.37 -7.31 -4.70
C LEU A 268 39.74 -7.53 -6.16
N PRO A 269 40.19 -8.77 -6.56
CA PRO A 269 40.56 -9.09 -7.94
C PRO A 269 39.38 -9.17 -8.89
#